data_2dbc896612fc30232cc17ead30c2dc81
#
_entry.id   2dbc896612fc30232cc17ead30c2dc81
#
_cell.length_a   1.000
_cell.length_b   1.000
_cell.length_c   1.000
_cell.angle_alpha   90.00
_cell.angle_beta   90.00
_cell.angle_gamma   90.00
#
_symmetry.space_group_name_H-M   'P 1'
#
loop_
_entity.id
_entity.type
_entity.pdbx_description
1 polymer ?
#
loop_
_entity_poly.entity_id
_entity_poly.type
_entity_poly.pdbx_seq_one_letter_code
_entity_poly.pdbx_strand_id
1 'polypeptide(L)'
;WHILKEPLFFFFSSMTKHTTAECPYPKLEAPVPRAERENDPLTETSVAERVLLDGRFIKVVEEDVVLPDGRPSRRFGLRHGGAAGMIALGADGTIVLERQWRHPLRRAFWEIPAGKLDQGEAELDCAKRELVEECGIHAARWTRLGELNNAIGYSNERIVVFLAEDLSWGTQALDEGEHLEVVRVDLKEALDMCADGRITDVKTIVGLFWLERLLASRSA
;
A
#
# COMPACT_ATOMS: atom_id res chain seq x y z
N TRP A 1 34.80 -46.87 -17.46
CA TRP A 1 33.55 -46.85 -16.73
C TRP A 1 32.51 -46.14 -17.56
N HIS A 2 31.60 -46.94 -18.10
CA HIS A 2 30.46 -46.49 -18.91
C HIS A 2 29.35 -46.06 -17.95
N ILE A 3 28.85 -44.83 -18.13
CA ILE A 3 27.57 -44.42 -17.62
C ILE A 3 26.64 -44.24 -18.81
N LEU A 4 25.67 -45.13 -18.87
CA LEU A 4 24.59 -45.14 -19.87
C LEU A 4 23.72 -43.88 -19.66
N LYS A 5 23.55 -43.13 -20.75
CA LYS A 5 22.52 -42.07 -20.85
C LYS A 5 21.22 -42.74 -21.24
N GLU A 6 20.29 -42.84 -20.34
CA GLU A 6 18.89 -43.15 -20.65
C GLU A 6 18.14 -41.87 -20.99
N PRO A 7 17.35 -41.84 -22.06
CA PRO A 7 16.52 -40.69 -22.41
C PRO A 7 15.26 -40.66 -21.51
N LEU A 8 15.05 -39.57 -20.80
CA LEU A 8 13.79 -39.30 -20.10
C LEU A 8 12.65 -39.18 -21.12
N PHE A 9 11.87 -40.24 -21.27
CA PHE A 9 10.58 -40.20 -21.93
C PHE A 9 9.60 -39.48 -21.01
N PHE A 10 9.24 -38.22 -21.33
CA PHE A 10 8.07 -37.57 -20.78
C PHE A 10 6.81 -38.27 -21.28
N PHE A 11 6.20 -39.07 -20.43
CA PHE A 11 4.83 -39.52 -20.63
C PHE A 11 3.91 -38.31 -20.52
N PHE A 12 3.44 -37.78 -21.64
CA PHE A 12 2.23 -36.97 -21.68
C PHE A 12 1.05 -37.89 -21.37
N SER A 13 0.75 -38.02 -20.08
CA SER A 13 -0.47 -38.66 -19.61
C SER A 13 -1.65 -37.77 -20.02
N SER A 14 -2.56 -38.38 -20.73
CA SER A 14 -3.93 -38.01 -21.05
C SER A 14 -4.44 -36.81 -20.29
N MET A 15 -4.58 -35.66 -20.98
CA MET A 15 -5.41 -34.57 -20.52
C MET A 15 -6.86 -35.08 -20.42
N THR A 16 -7.29 -35.42 -19.21
CA THR A 16 -8.69 -35.56 -18.89
C THR A 16 -9.40 -34.28 -19.30
N LYS A 17 -10.41 -34.38 -20.17
CA LYS A 17 -11.31 -33.30 -20.51
C LYS A 17 -11.93 -32.79 -19.20
N HIS A 18 -11.39 -31.71 -18.65
CA HIS A 18 -12.10 -30.96 -17.64
C HIS A 18 -13.37 -30.45 -18.34
N THR A 19 -14.51 -31.00 -18.00
CA THR A 19 -15.80 -30.37 -18.25
C THR A 19 -15.69 -29.00 -17.57
N THR A 20 -15.69 -27.93 -18.36
CA THR A 20 -15.74 -26.56 -17.87
C THR A 20 -17.09 -26.39 -17.21
N ALA A 21 -17.16 -26.65 -15.90
CA ALA A 21 -18.31 -26.19 -15.13
C ALA A 21 -18.38 -24.67 -15.33
N GLU A 22 -19.56 -24.16 -15.70
CA GLU A 22 -19.77 -22.72 -15.80
C GLU A 22 -19.43 -22.08 -14.44
N CYS A 23 -18.75 -20.93 -14.50
CA CYS A 23 -18.39 -20.19 -13.29
C CYS A 23 -19.70 -19.84 -12.55
N PRO A 24 -19.88 -20.26 -11.28
CA PRO A 24 -21.11 -20.01 -10.53
C PRO A 24 -21.27 -18.53 -10.12
N TYR A 25 -20.25 -17.71 -10.33
CA TYR A 25 -20.26 -16.31 -9.93
C TYR A 25 -20.67 -15.41 -11.09
N PRO A 26 -21.62 -14.47 -10.86
CA PRO A 26 -22.02 -13.51 -11.87
C PRO A 26 -20.85 -12.58 -12.24
N LYS A 27 -20.79 -12.18 -13.52
CA LYS A 27 -19.91 -11.09 -13.92
C LYS A 27 -20.47 -9.79 -13.36
N LEU A 28 -19.55 -8.93 -12.89
CA LEU A 28 -19.92 -7.58 -12.52
C LEU A 28 -20.20 -6.78 -13.81
N GLU A 29 -21.47 -6.46 -14.07
CA GLU A 29 -21.91 -5.82 -15.32
C GLU A 29 -21.83 -4.30 -15.29
N ALA A 30 -21.70 -3.71 -14.09
CA ALA A 30 -21.61 -2.27 -13.92
C ALA A 30 -20.44 -1.89 -12.99
N PRO A 31 -19.87 -0.69 -13.14
CA PRO A 31 -18.90 -0.19 -12.19
C PRO A 31 -19.48 -0.18 -10.78
N VAL A 32 -18.75 -0.72 -9.82
CA VAL A 32 -19.14 -0.62 -8.40
C VAL A 32 -19.17 0.86 -8.02
N PRO A 33 -20.29 1.38 -7.52
CA PRO A 33 -20.35 2.76 -7.03
C PRO A 33 -19.29 2.98 -5.96
N ARG A 34 -18.63 4.12 -6.00
CA ARG A 34 -17.60 4.50 -5.00
C ARG A 34 -18.20 4.83 -3.63
N ALA A 35 -19.51 5.07 -3.57
CA ALA A 35 -20.22 5.37 -2.33
C ALA A 35 -20.53 4.08 -1.55
N GLU A 36 -20.32 4.13 -0.24
CA GLU A 36 -20.85 3.16 0.69
C GLU A 36 -22.37 3.06 0.47
N ARG A 37 -22.91 1.85 0.38
CA ARG A 37 -24.34 1.66 0.27
C ARG A 37 -24.94 1.87 1.66
N GLU A 38 -25.80 2.83 1.79
CA GLU A 38 -26.73 2.86 2.92
C GLU A 38 -27.50 1.52 2.94
N ASN A 39 -27.42 0.75 4.02
CA ASN A 39 -27.97 -0.60 4.15
C ASN A 39 -27.29 -1.69 3.28
N ASP A 40 -25.96 -1.74 3.26
CA ASP A 40 -25.25 -2.86 2.65
C ASP A 40 -25.59 -4.17 3.39
N PRO A 41 -26.04 -5.23 2.67
CA PRO A 41 -26.42 -6.50 3.29
C PRO A 41 -25.27 -7.24 4.00
N LEU A 42 -24.03 -6.80 3.81
CA LEU A 42 -22.86 -7.35 4.47
C LEU A 42 -22.45 -6.57 5.73
N THR A 43 -23.23 -5.55 6.12
CA THR A 43 -22.90 -4.70 7.26
C THR A 43 -22.91 -5.50 8.56
N GLU A 44 -21.81 -5.42 9.29
CA GLU A 44 -21.72 -5.81 10.69
C GLU A 44 -21.96 -4.57 11.57
N THR A 45 -22.81 -4.71 12.59
CA THR A 45 -23.12 -3.58 13.49
C THR A 45 -22.30 -3.68 14.77
N SER A 46 -21.47 -2.68 15.05
CA SER A 46 -20.75 -2.58 16.32
C SER A 46 -21.72 -2.28 17.46
N VAL A 47 -21.60 -3.03 18.56
CA VAL A 47 -22.39 -2.90 19.77
C VAL A 47 -21.61 -2.28 20.90
N ALA A 48 -20.35 -2.71 21.07
CA ALA A 48 -19.46 -2.21 22.10
C ALA A 48 -18.01 -2.36 21.67
N GLU A 49 -17.16 -1.39 22.04
CA GLU A 49 -15.72 -1.45 21.81
C GLU A 49 -14.98 -1.41 23.17
N ARG A 50 -13.92 -2.21 23.28
CA ARG A 50 -12.99 -2.21 24.40
C ARG A 50 -11.57 -1.99 23.89
N VAL A 51 -10.87 -1.00 24.43
CA VAL A 51 -9.46 -0.79 24.15
C VAL A 51 -8.67 -1.78 25.01
N LEU A 52 -7.92 -2.69 24.35
CA LEU A 52 -7.06 -3.67 25.01
C LEU A 52 -5.64 -3.14 25.22
N LEU A 53 -5.16 -2.29 24.31
CA LEU A 53 -3.88 -1.61 24.41
C LEU A 53 -4.00 -0.25 23.77
N ASP A 54 -3.58 0.80 24.49
CA ASP A 54 -3.48 2.16 24.00
C ASP A 54 -2.01 2.50 23.78
N GLY A 55 -1.53 2.32 22.55
CA GLY A 55 -0.16 2.65 22.14
C GLY A 55 -0.06 4.07 21.59
N ARG A 56 1.18 4.53 21.41
CA ARG A 56 1.46 5.91 20.98
C ARG A 56 0.78 6.27 19.63
N PHE A 57 0.75 5.35 18.66
CA PHE A 57 0.22 5.60 17.31
C PHE A 57 -0.80 4.54 16.87
N ILE A 58 -0.95 3.45 17.61
CA ILE A 58 -1.94 2.40 17.36
C ILE A 58 -2.67 2.06 18.64
N LYS A 59 -3.97 1.70 18.52
CA LYS A 59 -4.74 1.08 19.58
C LYS A 59 -5.15 -0.32 19.15
N VAL A 60 -5.05 -1.28 20.06
CA VAL A 60 -5.64 -2.60 19.87
C VAL A 60 -7.01 -2.59 20.51
N VAL A 61 -8.03 -2.95 19.73
CA VAL A 61 -9.41 -2.96 20.21
C VAL A 61 -10.05 -4.33 20.04
N GLU A 62 -11.03 -4.61 20.88
CA GLU A 62 -11.96 -5.71 20.76
C GLU A 62 -13.37 -5.14 20.64
N GLU A 63 -14.12 -5.56 19.62
CA GLU A 63 -15.50 -5.12 19.39
C GLU A 63 -16.46 -6.31 19.47
N ASP A 64 -17.55 -6.12 20.21
CA ASP A 64 -18.70 -6.99 20.11
C ASP A 64 -19.57 -6.49 18.94
N VAL A 65 -19.89 -7.38 18.00
CA VAL A 65 -20.63 -7.03 16.77
C VAL A 65 -21.81 -7.94 16.55
N VAL A 66 -22.80 -7.46 15.79
CA VAL A 66 -23.89 -8.26 15.26
C VAL A 66 -23.66 -8.48 13.78
N LEU A 67 -23.60 -9.74 13.37
CA LEU A 67 -23.43 -10.16 11.98
C LEU A 67 -24.69 -9.84 11.14
N PRO A 68 -24.58 -9.84 9.79
CA PRO A 68 -25.74 -9.63 8.91
C PRO A 68 -26.92 -10.59 9.14
N ASP A 69 -26.65 -11.80 9.63
CA ASP A 69 -27.68 -12.80 9.97
C ASP A 69 -28.23 -12.66 11.40
N GLY A 70 -27.87 -11.60 12.12
CA GLY A 70 -28.33 -11.30 13.47
C GLY A 70 -27.55 -12.01 14.60
N ARG A 71 -26.58 -12.86 14.31
CA ARG A 71 -25.80 -13.56 15.32
C ARG A 71 -24.75 -12.63 15.94
N PRO A 72 -24.51 -12.73 17.26
CA PRO A 72 -23.41 -12.01 17.90
C PRO A 72 -22.07 -12.60 17.47
N SER A 73 -21.06 -11.75 17.35
CA SER A 73 -19.67 -12.13 17.08
C SER A 73 -18.72 -11.14 17.72
N ARG A 74 -17.41 -11.37 17.55
CA ARG A 74 -16.38 -10.52 18.08
C ARG A 74 -15.31 -10.24 17.02
N ARG A 75 -14.81 -9.02 17.01
CA ARG A 75 -13.73 -8.56 16.12
C ARG A 75 -12.59 -8.00 16.93
N PHE A 76 -11.37 -8.25 16.46
CA PHE A 76 -10.17 -7.59 16.97
C PHE A 76 -9.62 -6.70 15.88
N GLY A 77 -9.20 -5.50 16.25
CA GLY A 77 -8.74 -4.52 15.29
C GLY A 77 -7.61 -3.65 15.81
N LEU A 78 -6.90 -3.05 14.86
CA LEU A 78 -5.96 -1.96 15.10
C LEU A 78 -6.60 -0.66 14.65
N ARG A 79 -6.63 0.33 15.53
CA ARG A 79 -7.01 1.72 15.21
C ARG A 79 -5.73 2.51 14.93
N HIS A 80 -5.68 3.15 13.77
CA HIS A 80 -4.58 3.97 13.30
C HIS A 80 -5.11 5.31 12.77
N GLY A 81 -4.33 6.38 12.93
CA GLY A 81 -4.73 7.73 12.49
C GLY A 81 -4.72 7.94 10.97
N GLY A 82 -4.08 7.05 10.24
CA GLY A 82 -3.82 7.18 8.81
C GLY A 82 -2.40 7.67 8.53
N ALA A 83 -2.05 7.71 7.25
CA ALA A 83 -0.74 8.16 6.77
C ALA A 83 -0.85 8.81 5.38
N ALA A 84 0.18 9.57 5.01
CA ALA A 84 0.38 10.05 3.66
C ALA A 84 1.68 9.46 3.08
N GLY A 85 1.64 9.01 1.83
CA GLY A 85 2.82 8.57 1.08
C GLY A 85 3.08 9.52 -0.09
N MET A 86 4.35 9.74 -0.43
CA MET A 86 4.73 10.71 -1.45
C MET A 86 5.61 10.08 -2.53
N ILE A 87 5.24 10.29 -3.79
CA ILE A 87 6.14 10.02 -4.92
C ILE A 87 6.71 11.36 -5.37
N ALA A 88 7.96 11.63 -5.03
CA ALA A 88 8.67 12.81 -5.47
C ALA A 88 9.31 12.52 -6.82
N LEU A 89 8.74 13.10 -7.90
CA LEU A 89 9.17 12.90 -9.28
C LEU A 89 10.03 14.07 -9.76
N GLY A 90 11.29 13.79 -10.04
CA GLY A 90 12.22 14.74 -10.63
C GLY A 90 11.92 15.02 -12.10
N ALA A 91 12.32 16.22 -12.57
CA ALA A 91 12.16 16.61 -13.98
C ALA A 91 12.94 15.69 -14.95
N ASP A 92 13.93 14.97 -14.45
CA ASP A 92 14.74 14.00 -15.18
C ASP A 92 14.14 12.58 -15.20
N GLY A 93 12.94 12.41 -14.68
CA GLY A 93 12.26 11.11 -14.65
C GLY A 93 12.69 10.19 -13.49
N THR A 94 13.52 10.68 -12.58
CA THR A 94 13.86 9.92 -11.37
C THR A 94 12.83 10.14 -10.28
N ILE A 95 12.65 9.13 -9.43
CA ILE A 95 11.86 9.23 -8.20
C ILE A 95 12.77 9.10 -6.97
N VAL A 96 12.28 9.57 -5.84
CA VAL A 96 12.94 9.40 -4.55
C VAL A 96 12.39 8.17 -3.87
N LEU A 97 13.29 7.31 -3.41
CA LEU A 97 13.02 6.20 -2.52
C LEU A 97 13.85 6.36 -1.25
N GLU A 98 13.34 5.82 -0.18
CA GLU A 98 14.07 5.68 1.07
C GLU A 98 14.27 4.22 1.45
N ARG A 99 15.30 3.95 2.23
CA ARG A 99 15.56 2.63 2.78
C ARG A 99 15.53 2.73 4.30
N GLN A 100 14.52 2.09 4.89
CA GLN A 100 14.26 2.16 6.32
C GLN A 100 14.15 0.77 6.95
N TRP A 101 14.67 0.63 8.19
CA TRP A 101 14.51 -0.61 8.96
C TRP A 101 13.10 -0.74 9.51
N ARG A 102 12.42 -1.83 9.17
CA ARG A 102 11.08 -2.16 9.69
C ARG A 102 11.17 -3.29 10.70
N HIS A 103 11.19 -2.91 11.98
CA HIS A 103 11.43 -3.82 13.10
C HIS A 103 10.51 -5.06 13.14
N PRO A 104 9.20 -4.99 12.85
CA PRO A 104 8.35 -6.18 12.83
C PRO A 104 8.81 -7.26 11.88
N LEU A 105 9.41 -6.87 10.74
CA LEU A 105 9.90 -7.76 9.69
C LEU A 105 11.41 -8.02 9.74
N ARG A 106 12.12 -7.37 10.71
CA ARG A 106 13.56 -7.56 10.97
C ARG A 106 14.45 -7.36 9.74
N ARG A 107 14.09 -6.43 8.86
CA ARG A 107 14.88 -6.06 7.68
C ARG A 107 14.61 -4.63 7.23
N ALA A 108 15.50 -4.10 6.38
CA ALA A 108 15.27 -2.83 5.70
C ALA A 108 14.46 -3.03 4.42
N PHE A 109 13.64 -2.03 4.09
CA PHE A 109 12.79 -1.99 2.91
C PHE A 109 13.10 -0.75 2.09
N TRP A 110 12.93 -0.88 0.77
CA TRP A 110 12.86 0.25 -0.14
C TRP A 110 11.41 0.71 -0.23
N GLU A 111 11.19 1.98 0.06
CA GLU A 111 9.85 2.56 0.20
C GLU A 111 9.80 3.95 -0.43
N ILE A 112 8.61 4.41 -0.84
CA ILE A 112 8.37 5.84 -1.04
C ILE A 112 8.31 6.51 0.34
N PRO A 113 8.77 7.78 0.48
CA PRO A 113 8.62 8.57 1.70
C PRO A 113 7.17 8.53 2.20
N ALA A 114 6.97 8.38 3.50
CA ALA A 114 5.63 8.29 4.06
C ALA A 114 5.60 8.48 5.58
N GLY A 115 4.73 9.36 6.03
CA GLY A 115 4.56 9.62 7.45
C GLY A 115 3.12 9.52 7.94
N LYS A 116 2.99 9.45 9.26
CA LYS A 116 1.71 9.37 9.95
C LYS A 116 1.06 10.74 10.08
N LEU A 117 -0.26 10.78 9.92
CA LEU A 117 -1.02 12.00 10.21
C LEU A 117 -0.98 12.31 11.71
N ASP A 118 -0.68 13.55 12.04
CA ASP A 118 -0.91 14.10 13.36
C ASP A 118 -2.42 14.28 13.61
N GLN A 119 -2.79 14.46 14.88
CA GLN A 119 -4.19 14.62 15.23
C GLN A 119 -4.80 15.87 14.58
N GLY A 120 -5.74 15.68 13.67
CA GLY A 120 -6.41 16.76 12.95
C GLY A 120 -5.62 17.34 11.79
N GLU A 121 -4.48 16.74 11.43
CA GLU A 121 -3.67 17.16 10.30
C GLU A 121 -4.35 16.76 8.98
N ALA A 122 -4.33 17.67 8.00
CA ALA A 122 -4.78 17.34 6.65
C ALA A 122 -3.74 16.47 5.92
N GLU A 123 -4.21 15.52 5.11
CA GLU A 123 -3.36 14.54 4.42
C GLU A 123 -2.26 15.19 3.56
N LEU A 124 -2.59 16.29 2.86
CA LEU A 124 -1.63 17.01 2.02
C LEU A 124 -0.59 17.77 2.87
N ASP A 125 -0.97 18.27 4.03
CA ASP A 125 -0.05 18.99 4.91
C ASP A 125 0.93 17.99 5.55
N CYS A 126 0.45 16.82 5.97
CA CYS A 126 1.29 15.70 6.37
C CYS A 126 2.28 15.32 5.26
N ALA A 127 1.80 15.13 4.03
CA ALA A 127 2.66 14.78 2.89
C ALA A 127 3.77 15.81 2.66
N LYS A 128 3.46 17.11 2.80
CA LYS A 128 4.46 18.18 2.64
C LYS A 128 5.47 18.20 3.77
N ARG A 129 5.01 18.04 5.02
CA ARG A 129 5.86 18.03 6.21
C ARG A 129 6.83 16.86 6.16
N GLU A 130 6.32 15.64 5.99
CA GLU A 130 7.13 14.42 5.97
C GLU A 130 8.14 14.40 4.81
N LEU A 131 7.77 14.88 3.63
CA LEU A 131 8.71 14.96 2.50
C LEU A 131 9.90 15.88 2.79
N VAL A 132 9.67 16.94 3.56
CA VAL A 132 10.75 17.85 4.01
C VAL A 132 11.57 17.21 5.11
N GLU A 133 10.93 16.61 6.11
CA GLU A 133 11.59 16.00 7.27
C GLU A 133 12.44 14.80 6.83
N GLU A 134 11.86 13.85 6.09
CA GLU A 134 12.53 12.62 5.66
C GLU A 134 13.55 12.83 4.54
N CYS A 135 13.26 13.72 3.57
CA CYS A 135 14.06 13.83 2.35
C CYS A 135 14.68 15.22 2.11
N GLY A 136 14.29 16.24 2.87
CA GLY A 136 14.71 17.63 2.60
C GLY A 136 14.16 18.16 1.29
N ILE A 137 12.99 17.71 0.85
CA ILE A 137 12.41 18.07 -0.46
C ILE A 137 11.17 18.91 -0.28
N HIS A 138 11.13 20.05 -1.00
CA HIS A 138 9.90 20.81 -1.23
C HIS A 138 9.39 20.58 -2.64
N ALA A 139 8.08 20.54 -2.83
CA ALA A 139 7.44 20.44 -4.13
C ALA A 139 6.42 21.56 -4.33
N ALA A 140 6.40 22.14 -5.53
CA ALA A 140 5.47 23.21 -5.86
C ALA A 140 4.13 22.67 -6.37
N ARG A 141 4.09 21.46 -6.91
CA ARG A 141 2.88 20.85 -7.48
C ARG A 141 2.59 19.50 -6.85
N TRP A 142 1.33 19.33 -6.44
CA TRP A 142 0.84 18.13 -5.76
C TRP A 142 -0.41 17.59 -6.45
N THR A 143 -0.43 16.29 -6.69
CA THR A 143 -1.57 15.57 -7.25
C THR A 143 -1.91 14.38 -6.37
N ARG A 144 -3.15 14.30 -5.88
CA ARG A 144 -3.61 13.10 -5.17
C ARG A 144 -3.76 11.95 -6.16
N LEU A 145 -2.99 10.87 -5.99
CA LEU A 145 -3.06 9.67 -6.84
C LEU A 145 -4.18 8.74 -6.40
N GLY A 146 -4.30 8.48 -5.12
CA GLY A 146 -5.31 7.58 -4.60
C GLY A 146 -5.20 7.35 -3.11
N GLU A 147 -5.96 6.39 -2.63
CA GLU A 147 -6.00 5.93 -1.25
C GLU A 147 -5.95 4.41 -1.23
N LEU A 148 -5.23 3.86 -0.31
CA LEU A 148 -5.15 2.41 -0.11
C LEU A 148 -5.32 2.05 1.37
N ASN A 149 -5.79 0.83 1.61
CA ASN A 149 -5.96 0.26 2.93
C ASN A 149 -5.07 -0.98 3.03
N ASN A 150 -4.06 -0.96 3.90
CA ASN A 150 -3.02 -1.98 3.94
C ASN A 150 -3.51 -3.34 4.45
N ALA A 151 -4.41 -3.35 5.43
CA ALA A 151 -4.70 -4.55 6.20
C ALA A 151 -6.18 -4.61 6.62
N ILE A 152 -7.10 -4.56 5.64
CA ILE A 152 -8.55 -4.44 5.82
C ILE A 152 -9.18 -5.52 6.71
N GLY A 153 -8.51 -6.63 6.94
CA GLY A 153 -9.01 -7.71 7.80
C GLY A 153 -8.88 -7.43 9.30
N TYR A 154 -8.02 -6.48 9.70
CA TYR A 154 -7.75 -6.20 11.12
C TYR A 154 -7.30 -4.77 11.44
N SER A 155 -7.18 -3.89 10.45
CA SER A 155 -6.77 -2.50 10.67
C SER A 155 -7.62 -1.55 9.84
N ASN A 156 -7.91 -0.38 10.41
CA ASN A 156 -8.50 0.74 9.70
C ASN A 156 -7.45 1.68 9.10
N GLU A 157 -6.18 1.29 9.07
CA GLU A 157 -5.12 2.10 8.49
C GLU A 157 -5.42 2.37 7.02
N ARG A 158 -5.39 3.64 6.66
CA ARG A 158 -5.46 4.12 5.28
C ARG A 158 -4.26 4.98 4.98
N ILE A 159 -3.75 4.91 3.77
CA ILE A 159 -2.66 5.73 3.28
C ILE A 159 -3.13 6.47 2.03
N VAL A 160 -3.02 7.78 2.04
CA VAL A 160 -3.27 8.61 0.85
C VAL A 160 -1.94 8.87 0.16
N VAL A 161 -1.86 8.55 -1.12
CA VAL A 161 -0.63 8.73 -1.90
C VAL A 161 -0.75 9.96 -2.79
N PHE A 162 0.28 10.80 -2.72
CA PHE A 162 0.43 12.01 -3.52
C PHE A 162 1.62 11.91 -4.46
N LEU A 163 1.48 12.50 -5.65
CA LEU A 163 2.58 12.83 -6.53
C LEU A 163 3.04 14.26 -6.22
N ALA A 164 4.33 14.41 -5.97
CA ALA A 164 5.03 15.68 -5.75
C ALA A 164 5.94 15.97 -6.95
N GLU A 165 5.74 17.09 -7.61
CA GLU A 165 6.47 17.53 -8.80
C GLU A 165 7.00 18.96 -8.59
N ASP A 166 7.88 19.43 -9.50
CA ASP A 166 8.52 20.74 -9.41
C ASP A 166 9.32 20.86 -8.09
N LEU A 167 10.27 19.92 -7.94
CA LEU A 167 11.03 19.70 -6.71
C LEU A 167 12.13 20.75 -6.51
N SER A 168 12.32 21.14 -5.26
CA SER A 168 13.50 21.86 -4.79
C SER A 168 14.10 21.18 -3.56
N TRP A 169 15.41 21.26 -3.43
CA TRP A 169 16.18 20.49 -2.45
C TRP A 169 16.61 21.37 -1.27
N GLY A 170 16.40 20.87 -0.08
CA GLY A 170 16.80 21.48 1.18
C GLY A 170 17.57 20.49 2.05
N THR A 171 17.50 20.68 3.36
CA THR A 171 18.17 19.84 4.35
C THR A 171 17.16 18.90 4.99
N GLN A 172 17.49 17.63 5.07
CA GLN A 172 16.75 16.61 5.82
C GLN A 172 16.75 16.96 7.33
N ALA A 173 15.64 16.71 8.00
CA ALA A 173 15.44 17.00 9.42
C ALA A 173 14.67 15.87 10.10
N LEU A 174 15.32 14.70 10.20
CA LEU A 174 14.72 13.49 10.78
C LEU A 174 14.37 13.67 12.25
N ASP A 175 13.32 13.02 12.66
CA ASP A 175 12.92 12.89 14.07
C ASP A 175 13.99 12.15 14.89
N GLU A 176 14.02 12.40 16.20
CA GLU A 176 14.93 11.70 17.10
C GLU A 176 14.71 10.17 17.07
N GLY A 177 15.78 9.44 16.74
CA GLY A 177 15.75 7.97 16.62
C GLY A 177 15.28 7.45 15.25
N GLU A 178 15.01 8.32 14.30
CA GLU A 178 14.72 7.95 12.92
C GLU A 178 16.01 7.81 12.11
N HIS A 179 16.11 6.72 11.37
CA HIS A 179 17.29 6.41 10.54
C HIS A 179 16.82 5.85 9.20
N LEU A 180 17.10 6.58 8.13
CA LEU A 180 16.80 6.16 6.76
C LEU A 180 17.87 6.67 5.78
N GLU A 181 17.99 5.97 4.67
CA GLU A 181 18.85 6.34 3.54
C GLU A 181 17.95 6.80 2.40
N VAL A 182 18.22 7.96 1.83
CA VAL A 182 17.47 8.52 0.69
C VAL A 182 18.25 8.32 -0.59
N VAL A 183 17.61 7.81 -1.64
CA VAL A 183 18.21 7.63 -2.96
C VAL A 183 17.30 8.14 -4.06
N ARG A 184 17.88 8.43 -5.22
CA ARG A 184 17.14 8.70 -6.46
C ARG A 184 17.28 7.50 -7.40
N VAL A 185 16.18 7.07 -7.98
CA VAL A 185 16.11 5.89 -8.86
C VAL A 185 15.29 6.25 -10.09
N ASP A 186 15.71 5.81 -11.27
CA ASP A 186 14.88 5.94 -12.45
C ASP A 186 13.52 5.25 -12.23
N LEU A 187 12.43 5.87 -12.67
CA LEU A 187 11.09 5.30 -12.51
C LEU A 187 11.00 3.88 -13.09
N LYS A 188 11.64 3.66 -14.24
CA LYS A 188 11.67 2.31 -14.85
C LYS A 188 12.35 1.30 -13.91
N GLU A 189 13.51 1.64 -13.35
CA GLU A 189 14.23 0.77 -12.41
C GLU A 189 13.38 0.50 -11.16
N ALA A 190 12.68 1.50 -10.62
CA ALA A 190 11.80 1.31 -9.47
C ALA A 190 10.63 0.35 -9.78
N LEU A 191 10.07 0.41 -10.98
CA LEU A 191 9.05 -0.54 -11.46
C LEU A 191 9.63 -1.96 -11.61
N ASP A 192 10.84 -2.08 -12.16
CA ASP A 192 11.57 -3.35 -12.25
C ASP A 192 11.84 -3.93 -10.85
N MET A 193 12.21 -3.08 -9.87
CA MET A 193 12.36 -3.46 -8.45
C MET A 193 11.07 -3.98 -7.81
N CYS A 194 9.91 -3.47 -8.22
CA CYS A 194 8.63 -4.04 -7.80
C CYS A 194 8.40 -5.43 -8.42
N ALA A 195 8.72 -5.58 -9.70
CA ALA A 195 8.48 -6.82 -10.44
C ALA A 195 9.39 -7.98 -9.97
N ASP A 196 10.63 -7.69 -9.59
CA ASP A 196 11.61 -8.70 -9.16
C ASP A 196 11.67 -8.93 -7.64
N GLY A 197 10.87 -8.19 -6.87
CA GLY A 197 10.71 -8.37 -5.42
C GLY A 197 11.76 -7.65 -4.56
N ARG A 198 12.58 -6.76 -5.11
CA ARG A 198 13.42 -5.85 -4.33
C ARG A 198 12.60 -4.83 -3.56
N ILE A 199 11.47 -4.38 -4.14
CA ILE A 199 10.43 -3.61 -3.46
C ILE A 199 9.25 -4.53 -3.16
N THR A 200 8.89 -4.64 -1.88
CA THR A 200 7.76 -5.47 -1.40
C THR A 200 6.79 -4.68 -0.54
N ASP A 201 7.01 -3.38 -0.38
CA ASP A 201 6.12 -2.50 0.35
C ASP A 201 4.91 -2.13 -0.51
N VAL A 202 3.71 -2.37 0.02
CA VAL A 202 2.46 -2.24 -0.75
C VAL A 202 2.16 -0.81 -1.18
N LYS A 203 2.42 0.21 -0.32
CA LYS A 203 2.17 1.61 -0.67
C LYS A 203 3.06 2.06 -1.83
N THR A 204 4.32 1.58 -1.84
CA THR A 204 5.28 1.88 -2.90
C THR A 204 4.86 1.23 -4.21
N ILE A 205 4.56 -0.08 -4.19
CA ILE A 205 4.12 -0.82 -5.39
C ILE A 205 2.89 -0.16 -6.02
N VAL A 206 1.84 0.05 -5.21
CA VAL A 206 0.58 0.63 -5.71
C VAL A 206 0.79 2.07 -6.20
N GLY A 207 1.55 2.88 -5.45
CA GLY A 207 1.85 4.25 -5.81
C GLY A 207 2.58 4.36 -7.15
N LEU A 208 3.60 3.53 -7.37
CA LEU A 208 4.37 3.50 -8.62
C LEU A 208 3.52 3.07 -9.82
N PHE A 209 2.65 2.07 -9.67
CA PHE A 209 1.71 1.69 -10.74
C PHE A 209 0.67 2.79 -11.02
N TRP A 210 0.20 3.51 -10.01
CA TRP A 210 -0.66 4.68 -10.25
C TRP A 210 0.08 5.79 -11.00
N LEU A 211 1.34 6.06 -10.65
CA LEU A 211 2.17 7.03 -11.35
C LEU A 211 2.36 6.63 -12.82
N GLU A 212 2.75 5.39 -13.09
CA GLU A 212 2.93 4.88 -14.45
C GLU A 212 1.67 5.09 -15.30
N ARG A 213 0.49 4.74 -14.77
CA ARG A 213 -0.78 4.96 -15.48
C ARG A 213 -1.10 6.45 -15.71
N LEU A 214 -0.81 7.30 -14.73
CA LEU A 214 -1.00 8.74 -14.87
C LEU A 214 -0.10 9.31 -15.97
N LEU A 215 1.18 8.94 -15.99
CA LEU A 215 2.14 9.41 -17.00
C LEU A 215 1.77 8.91 -18.40
N ALA A 216 1.34 7.67 -18.54
CA ALA A 216 0.83 7.14 -19.81
C ALA A 216 -0.38 7.94 -20.31
N SER A 217 -1.29 8.38 -19.43
CA SER A 217 -2.44 9.20 -19.81
C SER A 217 -2.09 10.64 -20.16
N ARG A 218 -0.96 11.18 -19.66
CA ARG A 218 -0.45 12.53 -19.99
C ARG A 218 0.26 12.55 -21.34
N SER A 219 0.69 11.38 -21.83
CA SER A 219 1.43 11.23 -23.09
C SER A 219 0.53 10.85 -24.28
N ALA A 220 -0.74 10.54 -24.03
CA ALA A 220 -1.76 10.18 -25.04
C ALA A 220 -2.56 11.39 -25.46
#